data_ea0d79ce89886d1507ac2a422998013e
#
_entry.id   ea0d79ce89886d1507ac2a422998013e
#
_cell.length_a   1.000
_cell.length_b   1.000
_cell.length_c   1.000
_cell.angle_alpha   90.00
_cell.angle_beta   90.00
_cell.angle_gamma   90.00
#
_symmetry.space_group_name_H-M   'P 1'
#
loop_
_entity.id
_entity.type
_entity.pdbx_description
1 polymer ?
#
loop_
_entity_poly.entity_id
_entity_poly.type
_entity_poly.pdbx_seq_one_letter_code
_entity_poly.pdbx_strand_id
1 'polypeptide(L)'
;MRDAYLQCSGGRAACEFLPGGGTAIVHSTGKSRTSRLLGTLARMQSRALSLEEIVAGGLCIGCGLCQAVAGADKVDFVLTPEGRERPVARAALGKATLDRINAICPGTRVEGAWPEAQSAGARHDVVWGPAEHLAIGYAGDPAVRYRGSTGGVLTALGQFLLASGRVKFILHVAASSREPMRTERRLSFDSASVFEAAGSRYGPGAPLVDFTALLERGLPFALIAKPCDVAAVRNLARVDSQVDRYMRYALTFVCGGASDLTKSEQVVRDLRLAPDQLALFRYRGNGCPGPTRLETTDGRAYELTYQDMWQDEATWQIQPRCKICPDAIGESADLAALDVWPGGGPSGEDEGFNGIIVRTRRGLELYREALAAGAIIVEPRDIGFRECDEFQPHQVRKKRAVWARLAGMRAAGQPVPETHNLRLAECARMNTLKENLAEARGARRRAREGTLGEPPAIKRS
;
A
#
# COMPACT_ATOMS: atom_id res chain seq x y z
N MET A 1 -44.87 28.65 -11.88
CA MET A 1 -45.69 28.38 -13.11
C MET A 1 -45.12 27.20 -13.85
N ARG A 2 -45.97 26.12 -14.03
CA ARG A 2 -45.87 24.98 -14.94
C ARG A 2 -44.72 23.99 -14.70
N ASP A 3 -44.92 22.93 -13.97
CA ASP A 3 -45.55 21.60 -14.33
C ASP A 3 -44.92 20.93 -15.55
N ALA A 4 -44.21 19.81 -15.31
CA ALA A 4 -44.02 18.76 -16.26
C ALA A 4 -44.21 17.41 -15.59
N TYR A 5 -45.27 16.73 -15.92
CA TYR A 5 -45.67 15.39 -15.52
C TYR A 5 -44.76 14.33 -16.17
N LEU A 6 -44.46 13.29 -15.42
CA LEU A 6 -44.00 12.00 -15.95
C LEU A 6 -45.11 10.96 -15.76
N GLN A 7 -45.64 10.45 -16.90
CA GLN A 7 -46.60 9.36 -16.97
C GLN A 7 -45.90 8.01 -16.68
N CYS A 8 -46.44 7.27 -15.71
CA CYS A 8 -46.20 5.82 -15.61
C CYS A 8 -47.43 5.09 -16.14
N SER A 9 -47.25 4.26 -17.17
CA SER A 9 -48.23 3.33 -17.70
C SER A 9 -47.99 1.93 -17.14
N GLY A 10 -49.03 1.29 -16.61
CA GLY A 10 -49.18 -0.15 -16.58
C GLY A 10 -49.33 -0.83 -15.23
N GLY A 11 -50.55 -1.22 -14.85
CA GLY A 11 -50.83 -2.28 -13.87
C GLY A 11 -51.76 -1.90 -12.72
N ARG A 12 -53.00 -2.21 -12.87
CA ARG A 12 -54.14 -1.90 -11.97
C ARG A 12 -53.91 -2.33 -10.52
N ALA A 13 -54.16 -1.44 -9.56
CA ALA A 13 -54.85 -1.70 -8.29
C ALA A 13 -55.55 -0.41 -7.86
N ALA A 14 -56.87 -0.49 -7.70
CA ALA A 14 -57.73 0.61 -7.29
C ALA A 14 -57.50 0.95 -5.81
N CYS A 15 -57.37 2.25 -5.51
CA CYS A 15 -57.48 2.77 -4.14
C CYS A 15 -58.82 3.49 -4.01
N GLU A 16 -59.74 2.95 -3.25
CA GLU A 16 -60.93 3.67 -2.73
C GLU A 16 -60.54 4.36 -1.42
N PHE A 17 -60.85 5.65 -1.35
CA PHE A 17 -60.76 6.44 -0.12
C PHE A 17 -62.08 6.33 0.64
N LEU A 18 -62.07 5.89 1.89
CA LEU A 18 -63.14 6.13 2.87
C LEU A 18 -62.60 6.91 4.07
N PRO A 19 -63.31 7.90 4.58
CA PRO A 19 -62.90 8.71 5.71
C PRO A 19 -63.37 8.05 7.03
N GLY A 20 -62.49 7.91 8.00
CA GLY A 20 -62.86 7.44 9.35
C GLY A 20 -61.69 6.82 10.09
N GLY A 21 -61.24 7.48 11.18
CA GLY A 21 -60.03 7.15 11.92
C GLY A 21 -60.03 5.74 12.57
N GLY A 22 -58.84 5.21 12.63
CA GLY A 22 -58.53 3.99 13.36
C GLY A 22 -57.19 3.46 12.97
N THR A 23 -56.16 3.67 13.80
CA THR A 23 -54.82 3.14 13.62
C THR A 23 -54.84 1.62 13.82
N ALA A 24 -54.82 0.83 12.75
CA ALA A 24 -54.60 -0.60 12.81
C ALA A 24 -53.11 -0.90 12.67
N ILE A 25 -52.47 -1.34 13.74
CA ILE A 25 -51.12 -1.90 13.73
C ILE A 25 -51.22 -3.33 13.15
N VAL A 26 -50.76 -3.49 11.90
CA VAL A 26 -50.60 -4.83 11.30
C VAL A 26 -49.24 -5.35 11.72
N HIS A 27 -49.16 -6.24 12.67
CA HIS A 27 -47.99 -7.06 12.95
C HIS A 27 -47.77 -8.06 11.82
N SER A 28 -46.88 -7.75 10.87
CA SER A 28 -46.39 -8.72 9.89
C SER A 28 -45.25 -9.53 10.52
N THR A 29 -45.54 -10.72 11.00
CA THR A 29 -44.59 -11.74 11.48
C THR A 29 -44.04 -12.55 10.32
N GLY A 30 -43.37 -11.91 9.41
CA GLY A 30 -42.69 -12.58 8.29
C GLY A 30 -41.35 -11.97 8.01
N LYS A 31 -40.32 -12.31 8.81
CA LYS A 31 -38.94 -11.95 8.44
C LYS A 31 -38.57 -12.69 7.15
N SER A 32 -38.48 -11.97 6.02
CA SER A 32 -38.14 -12.54 4.72
C SER A 32 -36.76 -13.24 4.77
N ARG A 33 -36.57 -14.29 3.98
CA ARG A 33 -35.26 -14.98 3.83
C ARG A 33 -34.13 -13.99 3.49
N THR A 34 -34.41 -12.89 2.78
CA THR A 34 -33.49 -11.83 2.45
C THR A 34 -33.01 -11.02 3.67
N SER A 35 -33.91 -10.73 4.64
CA SER A 35 -33.52 -10.02 5.87
C SER A 35 -32.67 -10.88 6.80
N ARG A 36 -32.87 -12.21 6.80
CA ARG A 36 -31.99 -13.15 7.53
C ARG A 36 -30.60 -13.26 6.88
N LEU A 37 -30.53 -13.32 5.55
CA LEU A 37 -29.25 -13.33 4.82
C LEU A 37 -28.46 -12.03 5.00
N LEU A 38 -29.12 -10.87 4.92
CA LEU A 38 -28.51 -9.57 5.19
C LEU A 38 -28.08 -9.44 6.67
N GLY A 39 -28.87 -9.92 7.61
CA GLY A 39 -28.52 -9.94 9.03
C GLY A 39 -27.36 -10.90 9.34
N THR A 40 -27.22 -12.02 8.63
CA THR A 40 -26.10 -12.96 8.77
C THR A 40 -24.83 -12.39 8.15
N LEU A 41 -24.92 -11.75 6.98
CA LEU A 41 -23.79 -11.04 6.33
C LEU A 41 -23.32 -9.85 7.17
N ALA A 42 -24.23 -9.07 7.76
CA ALA A 42 -23.89 -7.97 8.66
C ALA A 42 -23.24 -8.48 9.97
N ARG A 43 -23.66 -9.63 10.50
CA ARG A 43 -23.06 -10.24 11.71
C ARG A 43 -21.68 -10.86 11.44
N MET A 44 -21.36 -11.28 10.20
CA MET A 44 -20.02 -11.77 9.85
C MET A 44 -18.97 -10.66 9.79
N GLN A 45 -19.37 -9.38 9.68
CA GLN A 45 -18.46 -8.21 9.68
C GLN A 45 -18.23 -7.59 11.07
N SER A 46 -18.80 -8.14 12.14
CA SER A 46 -18.79 -7.49 13.47
C SER A 46 -17.76 -8.06 14.46
N ARG A 47 -17.01 -9.09 14.09
CA ARG A 47 -15.99 -9.71 14.94
C ARG A 47 -14.59 -9.31 14.49
N ALA A 48 -13.74 -8.86 15.44
CA ALA A 48 -12.32 -8.68 15.18
C ALA A 48 -11.67 -10.01 14.78
N LEU A 49 -10.86 -9.98 13.73
CA LEU A 49 -10.07 -11.12 13.27
C LEU A 49 -8.87 -11.33 14.20
N SER A 50 -8.52 -12.59 14.47
CA SER A 50 -7.24 -12.91 15.12
C SER A 50 -6.07 -12.67 14.15
N LEU A 51 -4.83 -12.67 14.66
CA LEU A 51 -3.64 -12.55 13.80
C LEU A 51 -3.56 -13.71 12.81
N GLU A 52 -3.88 -14.92 13.27
CA GLU A 52 -3.88 -16.13 12.44
C GLU A 52 -4.93 -16.02 11.32
N GLU A 53 -6.11 -15.49 11.61
CA GLU A 53 -7.16 -15.26 10.61
C GLU A 53 -6.76 -14.19 9.59
N ILE A 54 -6.08 -13.12 10.03
CA ILE A 54 -5.54 -12.08 9.14
C ILE A 54 -4.47 -12.67 8.21
N VAL A 55 -3.58 -13.52 8.71
CA VAL A 55 -2.54 -14.20 7.91
C VAL A 55 -3.18 -15.23 7.00
N ALA A 56 -3.98 -16.16 7.53
CA ALA A 56 -4.63 -17.22 6.75
C ALA A 56 -5.54 -16.67 5.66
N GLY A 57 -6.21 -15.53 5.92
CA GLY A 57 -7.01 -14.80 4.93
C GLY A 57 -6.19 -14.10 3.84
N GLY A 58 -4.85 -14.19 3.87
CA GLY A 58 -3.96 -13.51 2.93
C GLY A 58 -4.02 -11.98 3.03
N LEU A 59 -4.41 -11.45 4.18
CA LEU A 59 -4.59 -10.01 4.41
C LEU A 59 -3.35 -9.35 5.00
N CYS A 60 -2.44 -10.11 5.60
CA CYS A 60 -1.23 -9.58 6.20
C CYS A 60 -0.25 -9.05 5.15
N ILE A 61 0.37 -7.90 5.42
CA ILE A 61 1.43 -7.29 4.61
C ILE A 61 2.80 -7.36 5.29
N GLY A 62 2.88 -7.90 6.51
CA GLY A 62 4.12 -8.01 7.27
C GLY A 62 4.67 -6.68 7.79
N CYS A 63 3.84 -5.65 8.04
CA CYS A 63 4.34 -4.32 8.43
C CYS A 63 4.94 -4.24 9.84
N GLY A 64 4.48 -5.08 10.78
CA GLY A 64 4.96 -5.10 12.16
C GLY A 64 4.13 -4.30 13.18
N LEU A 65 3.18 -3.47 12.74
CA LEU A 65 2.46 -2.56 13.63
C LEU A 65 1.61 -3.29 14.70
N CYS A 66 1.10 -4.49 14.39
CA CYS A 66 0.36 -5.30 15.37
C CYS A 66 1.25 -5.70 16.56
N GLN A 67 2.53 -6.02 16.32
CA GLN A 67 3.52 -6.28 17.38
C GLN A 67 3.76 -5.02 18.21
N ALA A 68 3.96 -3.87 17.54
CA ALA A 68 4.22 -2.61 18.22
C ALA A 68 3.09 -2.21 19.20
N VAL A 69 1.82 -2.50 18.86
CA VAL A 69 0.68 -2.13 19.75
C VAL A 69 0.29 -3.22 20.73
N ALA A 70 0.62 -4.48 20.47
CA ALA A 70 0.33 -5.58 21.37
C ALA A 70 1.46 -5.79 22.42
N GLY A 71 2.71 -5.48 22.04
CA GLY A 71 3.92 -5.74 22.76
C GLY A 71 4.72 -6.92 22.19
N ALA A 72 6.05 -6.82 22.19
CA ALA A 72 6.95 -7.87 21.73
C ALA A 72 6.93 -9.13 22.64
N ASP A 73 6.44 -9.00 23.88
CA ASP A 73 6.16 -10.10 24.79
C ASP A 73 4.97 -10.97 24.34
N LYS A 74 4.04 -10.42 23.57
CA LYS A 74 2.80 -11.08 23.13
C LYS A 74 2.79 -11.48 21.67
N VAL A 75 3.45 -10.71 20.80
CA VAL A 75 3.49 -10.96 19.36
C VAL A 75 4.93 -11.00 18.89
N ASP A 76 5.31 -12.13 18.32
CA ASP A 76 6.59 -12.33 17.64
C ASP A 76 6.45 -12.06 16.14
N PHE A 77 7.55 -11.78 15.46
CA PHE A 77 7.63 -11.70 14.01
C PHE A 77 8.58 -12.77 13.50
N VAL A 78 8.10 -13.58 12.58
CA VAL A 78 8.88 -14.68 12.00
C VAL A 78 8.98 -14.53 10.49
N LEU A 79 10.11 -14.96 9.93
CA LEU A 79 10.25 -15.19 8.50
C LEU A 79 9.69 -16.60 8.20
N THR A 80 8.67 -16.66 7.34
CA THR A 80 8.07 -17.95 6.95
C THR A 80 8.95 -18.70 5.93
N PRO A 81 8.72 -20.02 5.70
CA PRO A 81 9.46 -20.77 4.69
C PRO A 81 9.44 -20.13 3.30
N GLU A 82 8.34 -19.47 2.92
CA GLU A 82 8.22 -18.75 1.64
C GLU A 82 8.98 -17.41 1.66
N GLY A 83 9.57 -17.03 2.80
CA GLY A 83 10.27 -15.77 2.94
C GLY A 83 9.34 -14.58 3.08
N ARG A 84 8.32 -14.67 3.93
CA ARG A 84 7.41 -13.56 4.29
C ARG A 84 7.55 -13.23 5.76
N GLU A 85 7.55 -11.95 6.10
CA GLU A 85 7.46 -11.51 7.51
C GLU A 85 6.02 -11.64 8.00
N ARG A 86 5.79 -12.43 9.06
CA ARG A 86 4.44 -12.66 9.60
C ARG A 86 4.42 -12.61 11.13
N PRO A 87 3.35 -12.02 11.72
CA PRO A 87 3.16 -12.03 13.15
C PRO A 87 2.70 -13.41 13.63
N VAL A 88 3.20 -13.82 14.78
CA VAL A 88 2.77 -15.01 15.53
C VAL A 88 2.45 -14.59 16.96
N ALA A 89 1.23 -14.85 17.41
CA ALA A 89 0.85 -14.62 18.79
C ALA A 89 1.47 -15.70 19.69
N ARG A 90 2.14 -15.28 20.78
CA ARG A 90 2.74 -16.22 21.77
C ARG A 90 1.69 -16.86 22.68
N ALA A 91 0.54 -16.20 22.81
CA ALA A 91 -0.64 -16.66 23.54
C ALA A 91 -1.89 -15.97 22.99
N ALA A 92 -3.07 -16.43 23.38
CA ALA A 92 -4.33 -15.80 22.95
C ALA A 92 -4.37 -14.31 23.35
N LEU A 93 -4.61 -13.45 22.37
CA LEU A 93 -4.73 -12.01 22.57
C LEU A 93 -6.13 -11.68 23.11
N GLY A 94 -6.18 -10.80 24.11
CA GLY A 94 -7.43 -10.30 24.66
C GLY A 94 -8.23 -9.48 23.63
N LYS A 95 -9.58 -9.44 23.80
CA LYS A 95 -10.50 -8.75 22.89
C LYS A 95 -10.09 -7.30 22.60
N ALA A 96 -9.73 -6.52 23.63
CA ALA A 96 -9.33 -5.11 23.44
C ALA A 96 -8.09 -4.96 22.54
N THR A 97 -7.11 -5.87 22.68
CA THR A 97 -5.90 -5.90 21.84
C THR A 97 -6.26 -6.26 20.39
N LEU A 98 -7.13 -7.26 20.18
CA LEU A 98 -7.58 -7.64 18.84
C LEU A 98 -8.39 -6.51 18.18
N ASP A 99 -9.30 -5.87 18.91
CA ASP A 99 -10.07 -4.73 18.41
C ASP A 99 -9.12 -3.58 17.97
N ARG A 100 -8.09 -3.28 18.78
CA ARG A 100 -7.09 -2.26 18.44
C ARG A 100 -6.28 -2.67 17.20
N ILE A 101 -5.83 -3.91 17.11
CA ILE A 101 -5.11 -4.43 15.93
C ILE A 101 -5.97 -4.30 14.68
N ASN A 102 -7.24 -4.71 14.74
CA ASN A 102 -8.14 -4.64 13.59
C ASN A 102 -8.43 -3.20 13.14
N ALA A 103 -8.49 -2.25 14.07
CA ALA A 103 -8.68 -0.84 13.75
C ALA A 103 -7.49 -0.22 12.99
N ILE A 104 -6.27 -0.70 13.23
CA ILE A 104 -5.05 -0.14 12.66
C ILE A 104 -4.47 -0.95 11.50
N CYS A 105 -4.78 -2.25 11.41
CA CYS A 105 -4.19 -3.15 10.42
C CYS A 105 -4.65 -2.80 8.99
N PRO A 106 -3.74 -2.54 8.04
CA PRO A 106 -4.12 -2.28 6.65
C PRO A 106 -4.60 -3.54 5.91
N GLY A 107 -4.52 -4.71 6.55
CA GLY A 107 -5.17 -5.94 6.10
C GLY A 107 -6.67 -5.96 6.37
N THR A 108 -7.12 -5.29 7.41
CA THR A 108 -8.53 -5.22 7.83
C THR A 108 -9.19 -3.90 7.51
N ARG A 109 -8.44 -2.78 7.49
CA ARG A 109 -8.94 -1.45 7.19
C ARG A 109 -7.96 -0.66 6.33
N VAL A 110 -8.43 -0.10 5.23
CA VAL A 110 -7.66 0.81 4.38
C VAL A 110 -8.47 2.07 4.13
N GLU A 111 -7.86 3.21 4.41
CA GLU A 111 -8.45 4.52 4.21
C GLU A 111 -7.60 5.32 3.22
N GLY A 112 -8.26 5.94 2.25
CA GLY A 112 -7.63 6.84 1.30
C GLY A 112 -7.35 8.22 1.89
N ALA A 113 -7.18 9.19 1.02
CA ALA A 113 -6.90 10.58 1.39
C ALA A 113 -7.97 11.17 2.32
N TRP A 114 -7.53 11.99 3.25
CA TRP A 114 -8.40 12.68 4.21
C TRP A 114 -8.71 14.08 3.68
N PRO A 115 -10.00 14.42 3.52
CA PRO A 115 -10.41 15.70 2.96
C PRO A 115 -9.81 16.90 3.70
N GLU A 116 -9.67 16.81 5.04
CA GLU A 116 -9.14 17.88 5.89
C GLU A 116 -7.66 18.18 5.63
N ALA A 117 -6.91 17.24 5.05
CA ALA A 117 -5.51 17.42 4.73
C ALA A 117 -5.29 18.17 3.40
N GLN A 118 -6.38 18.45 2.65
CA GLN A 118 -6.33 19.02 1.31
C GLN A 118 -6.80 20.48 1.30
N SER A 119 -6.36 21.23 0.28
CA SER A 119 -6.88 22.55 0.01
C SER A 119 -8.16 22.50 -0.84
N ALA A 120 -8.93 23.58 -0.84
CA ALA A 120 -10.12 23.70 -1.71
C ALA A 120 -9.78 23.65 -3.21
N GLY A 121 -8.51 23.90 -3.58
CA GLY A 121 -8.01 23.87 -4.95
C GLY A 121 -7.42 22.53 -5.38
N ALA A 122 -7.44 21.49 -4.52
CA ALA A 122 -6.91 20.18 -4.86
C ALA A 122 -7.66 19.58 -6.06
N ARG A 123 -6.90 19.06 -7.04
CA ARG A 123 -7.46 18.33 -8.19
C ARG A 123 -7.86 16.92 -7.76
N HIS A 124 -8.89 16.38 -8.36
CA HIS A 124 -9.41 15.05 -8.02
C HIS A 124 -9.53 14.17 -9.26
N ASP A 125 -9.10 12.93 -9.14
CA ASP A 125 -9.31 11.88 -10.13
C ASP A 125 -9.90 10.63 -9.48
N VAL A 126 -10.69 9.86 -10.23
CA VAL A 126 -11.36 8.66 -9.71
C VAL A 126 -10.35 7.59 -9.34
N VAL A 127 -9.31 7.38 -10.13
CA VAL A 127 -8.28 6.36 -9.92
C VAL A 127 -7.21 6.87 -8.96
N TRP A 128 -6.64 8.05 -9.29
CA TRP A 128 -5.47 8.59 -8.59
C TRP A 128 -5.80 9.31 -7.28
N GLY A 129 -7.05 9.63 -7.05
CA GLY A 129 -7.46 10.38 -5.88
C GLY A 129 -7.11 11.87 -5.95
N PRO A 130 -7.09 12.56 -4.82
CA PRO A 130 -6.77 13.98 -4.76
C PRO A 130 -5.27 14.24 -4.92
N ALA A 131 -4.94 15.39 -5.52
CA ALA A 131 -3.60 15.93 -5.57
C ALA A 131 -3.62 17.47 -5.50
N GLU A 132 -2.78 18.02 -4.65
CA GLU A 132 -2.48 19.45 -4.58
C GLU A 132 -1.65 19.90 -5.78
N HIS A 133 -0.73 19.02 -6.22
CA HIS A 133 0.16 19.29 -7.33
C HIS A 133 0.67 17.99 -7.97
N LEU A 134 0.99 18.04 -9.25
CA LEU A 134 1.61 16.98 -10.02
C LEU A 134 2.81 17.53 -10.78
N ALA A 135 3.93 16.84 -10.75
CA ALA A 135 5.14 17.23 -11.46
C ALA A 135 5.95 16.01 -11.91
N ILE A 136 6.87 16.20 -12.85
CA ILE A 136 7.96 15.28 -13.13
C ILE A 136 9.22 15.92 -12.58
N GLY A 137 10.04 15.15 -11.86
CA GLY A 137 11.26 15.69 -11.28
C GLY A 137 12.26 14.61 -10.87
N TYR A 138 13.38 15.07 -10.33
CA TYR A 138 14.48 14.23 -9.88
C TYR A 138 15.26 14.91 -8.75
N ALA A 139 16.14 14.17 -8.09
CA ALA A 139 17.01 14.68 -7.05
C ALA A 139 17.97 15.72 -7.63
N GLY A 140 18.13 16.88 -6.97
CA GLY A 140 19.06 17.92 -7.39
C GLY A 140 20.52 17.51 -7.32
N ASP A 141 20.88 16.60 -6.40
CA ASP A 141 22.19 15.96 -6.34
C ASP A 141 22.27 14.81 -7.37
N PRO A 142 23.17 14.89 -8.37
CA PRO A 142 23.35 13.85 -9.38
C PRO A 142 23.70 12.47 -8.79
N ALA A 143 24.45 12.43 -7.68
CA ALA A 143 24.81 11.18 -7.02
C ALA A 143 23.57 10.50 -6.40
N VAL A 144 22.65 11.27 -5.83
CA VAL A 144 21.38 10.79 -5.30
C VAL A 144 20.48 10.31 -6.42
N ARG A 145 20.40 11.04 -7.54
CA ARG A 145 19.65 10.64 -8.74
C ARG A 145 20.16 9.30 -9.28
N TYR A 146 21.46 9.18 -9.49
CA TYR A 146 22.09 7.95 -9.99
C TYR A 146 21.92 6.76 -9.03
N ARG A 147 22.10 6.98 -7.71
CA ARG A 147 21.94 5.93 -6.70
C ARG A 147 20.51 5.42 -6.59
N GLY A 148 19.53 6.28 -6.88
CA GLY A 148 18.12 5.95 -6.94
C GLY A 148 17.81 4.92 -8.04
N SER A 149 16.62 4.35 -8.01
CA SER A 149 16.13 3.41 -9.03
C SER A 149 15.38 4.12 -10.16
N THR A 150 15.13 5.41 -9.97
CA THR A 150 14.53 6.37 -10.90
C THR A 150 15.07 7.77 -10.54
N GLY A 151 14.25 8.80 -10.45
CA GLY A 151 14.71 10.17 -10.18
C GLY A 151 15.29 10.44 -8.78
N GLY A 152 15.23 9.52 -7.82
CA GLY A 152 15.84 9.71 -6.49
C GLY A 152 15.10 10.68 -5.56
N VAL A 153 13.89 11.15 -5.91
CA VAL A 153 13.13 12.19 -5.19
C VAL A 153 12.89 11.87 -3.73
N LEU A 154 12.52 10.63 -3.37
CA LEU A 154 12.26 10.26 -1.97
C LEU A 154 13.52 10.31 -1.11
N THR A 155 14.67 9.90 -1.65
CA THR A 155 15.97 10.01 -0.97
C THR A 155 16.35 11.48 -0.75
N ALA A 156 16.23 12.31 -1.80
CA ALA A 156 16.50 13.75 -1.71
C ALA A 156 15.60 14.46 -0.70
N LEU A 157 14.31 14.15 -0.67
CA LEU A 157 13.37 14.69 0.33
C LEU A 157 13.72 14.22 1.76
N GLY A 158 14.12 12.97 1.94
CA GLY A 158 14.57 12.46 3.24
C GLY A 158 15.82 13.21 3.73
N GLN A 159 16.80 13.41 2.89
CA GLN A 159 18.01 14.21 3.19
C GLN A 159 17.66 15.67 3.49
N PHE A 160 16.80 16.30 2.68
CA PHE A 160 16.36 17.68 2.89
C PHE A 160 15.63 17.86 4.24
N LEU A 161 14.76 16.92 4.62
CA LEU A 161 14.05 16.97 5.90
C LEU A 161 14.97 16.92 7.11
N LEU A 162 16.07 16.16 7.03
CA LEU A 162 17.11 16.13 8.07
C LEU A 162 17.96 17.40 8.06
N ALA A 163 18.47 17.79 6.90
CA ALA A 163 19.33 18.95 6.76
C ALA A 163 18.64 20.26 7.18
N SER A 164 17.34 20.41 6.88
CA SER A 164 16.53 21.56 7.30
C SER A 164 16.09 21.53 8.76
N GLY A 165 16.41 20.46 9.51
CA GLY A 165 16.05 20.32 10.92
C GLY A 165 14.55 20.05 11.18
N ARG A 166 13.74 19.82 10.15
CA ARG A 166 12.29 19.59 10.24
C ARG A 166 11.97 18.28 10.96
N VAL A 167 12.86 17.31 10.80
CA VAL A 167 12.79 16.03 11.51
C VAL A 167 14.15 15.69 12.11
N LYS A 168 14.14 14.79 13.08
CA LYS A 168 15.36 14.31 13.75
C LYS A 168 15.85 12.98 13.20
N PHE A 169 14.96 12.22 12.56
CA PHE A 169 15.32 10.99 11.86
C PHE A 169 14.30 10.65 10.78
N ILE A 170 14.71 9.78 9.86
CA ILE A 170 13.86 9.14 8.86
C ILE A 170 13.65 7.68 9.27
N LEU A 171 12.39 7.27 9.42
CA LEU A 171 12.02 5.86 9.49
C LEU A 171 11.79 5.36 8.07
N HIS A 172 12.62 4.45 7.63
CA HIS A 172 12.53 3.83 6.29
C HIS A 172 13.10 2.41 6.32
N VAL A 173 13.46 1.88 5.16
CA VAL A 173 14.02 0.54 5.02
C VAL A 173 15.36 0.57 4.29
N ALA A 174 16.21 -0.41 4.58
CA ALA A 174 17.46 -0.67 3.89
C ALA A 174 17.60 -2.15 3.56
N ALA A 175 18.64 -2.54 2.82
CA ALA A 175 19.05 -3.92 2.72
C ALA A 175 19.46 -4.44 4.10
N SER A 176 19.09 -5.68 4.44
CA SER A 176 19.62 -6.30 5.63
C SER A 176 21.12 -6.55 5.49
N SER A 177 21.86 -6.23 6.53
CA SER A 177 23.31 -6.44 6.58
C SER A 177 23.70 -7.92 6.72
N ARG A 178 22.77 -8.75 7.18
CA ARG A 178 23.00 -10.21 7.37
C ARG A 178 22.47 -11.04 6.23
N GLU A 179 21.35 -10.64 5.65
CA GLU A 179 20.62 -11.35 4.59
C GLU A 179 20.25 -10.34 3.50
N PRO A 180 21.19 -10.01 2.58
CA PRO A 180 21.06 -8.88 1.64
C PRO A 180 19.82 -8.89 0.74
N MET A 181 19.20 -10.04 0.51
CA MET A 181 17.93 -10.17 -0.20
C MET A 181 16.74 -9.61 0.62
N ARG A 182 16.83 -9.64 1.95
CA ARG A 182 15.79 -9.13 2.86
C ARG A 182 15.91 -7.61 3.05
N THR A 183 14.85 -7.07 3.59
CA THR A 183 14.70 -5.65 3.91
C THR A 183 14.60 -5.50 5.43
N GLU A 184 15.34 -4.58 6.00
CA GLU A 184 15.27 -4.28 7.43
C GLU A 184 14.81 -2.85 7.68
N ARG A 185 14.20 -2.61 8.84
CA ARG A 185 13.88 -1.28 9.33
C ARG A 185 15.17 -0.49 9.57
N ARG A 186 15.19 0.76 9.11
CA ARG A 186 16.29 1.68 9.36
C ARG A 186 15.80 3.01 9.93
N LEU A 187 16.54 3.52 10.89
CA LEU A 187 16.43 4.88 11.37
C LEU A 187 17.68 5.63 10.92
N SER A 188 17.50 6.61 10.04
CA SER A 188 18.60 7.44 9.55
C SER A 188 18.55 8.82 10.19
N PHE A 189 19.66 9.25 10.78
CA PHE A 189 19.79 10.50 11.52
C PHE A 189 20.60 11.57 10.77
N ASP A 190 21.18 11.22 9.63
CA ASP A 190 21.98 12.07 8.76
C ASP A 190 21.75 11.74 7.29
N SER A 191 22.20 12.64 6.41
CA SER A 191 22.06 12.52 4.96
C SER A 191 22.79 11.31 4.37
N ALA A 192 23.93 10.93 4.93
CA ALA A 192 24.72 9.80 4.46
C ALA A 192 24.00 8.48 4.66
N SER A 193 23.41 8.27 5.84
CA SER A 193 22.65 7.04 6.14
C SER A 193 21.35 6.93 5.33
N VAL A 194 20.73 8.05 4.93
CA VAL A 194 19.60 8.05 3.97
C VAL A 194 20.08 7.65 2.58
N PHE A 195 21.22 8.17 2.13
CA PHE A 195 21.83 7.86 0.84
C PHE A 195 22.23 6.37 0.73
N GLU A 196 22.84 5.81 1.76
CA GLU A 196 23.20 4.38 1.81
C GLU A 196 22.00 3.46 1.58
N ALA A 197 20.83 3.83 2.09
CA ALA A 197 19.60 3.07 1.96
C ALA A 197 18.85 3.31 0.63
N ALA A 198 19.36 4.17 -0.26
CA ALA A 198 18.74 4.47 -1.54
C ALA A 198 18.68 3.24 -2.45
N GLY A 199 17.70 3.23 -3.33
CA GLY A 199 17.39 2.14 -4.25
C GLY A 199 16.12 1.38 -3.85
N SER A 200 15.50 0.72 -4.83
CA SER A 200 14.25 -0.04 -4.60
C SER A 200 14.52 -1.34 -3.84
N ARG A 201 13.64 -1.65 -2.89
CA ARG A 201 13.65 -2.89 -2.13
C ARG A 201 12.34 -3.65 -2.36
N TYR A 202 12.43 -4.93 -2.70
CA TYR A 202 11.26 -5.79 -2.97
C TYR A 202 11.14 -6.95 -1.98
N GLY A 203 12.24 -7.29 -1.31
CA GLY A 203 12.27 -8.34 -0.29
C GLY A 203 11.43 -8.00 0.95
N PRO A 204 11.04 -9.02 1.72
CA PRO A 204 10.22 -8.84 2.91
C PRO A 204 10.93 -8.00 3.97
N GLY A 205 10.14 -7.27 4.76
CA GLY A 205 10.59 -6.46 5.89
C GLY A 205 9.42 -5.95 6.70
N ALA A 206 9.63 -5.77 7.99
CA ALA A 206 8.63 -5.30 8.95
C ALA A 206 9.03 -3.92 9.53
N PRO A 207 8.86 -2.81 8.77
CA PRO A 207 9.39 -1.50 9.15
C PRO A 207 8.74 -0.90 10.39
N LEU A 208 7.56 -1.39 10.80
CA LEU A 208 6.78 -0.83 11.89
C LEU A 208 6.83 -1.67 13.18
N VAL A 209 7.71 -2.68 13.27
CA VAL A 209 8.00 -3.33 14.57
C VAL A 209 8.51 -2.28 15.56
N ASP A 210 8.12 -2.38 16.83
CA ASP A 210 8.45 -1.42 17.88
C ASP A 210 8.13 0.05 17.55
N PHE A 211 7.13 0.30 16.69
CA PHE A 211 6.79 1.67 16.28
C PHE A 211 6.37 2.56 17.46
N THR A 212 5.67 2.01 18.44
CA THR A 212 5.29 2.75 19.66
C THR A 212 6.49 3.25 20.45
N ALA A 213 7.56 2.47 20.53
CA ALA A 213 8.81 2.90 21.16
C ALA A 213 9.49 4.07 20.41
N LEU A 214 9.22 4.26 19.12
CA LEU A 214 9.67 5.46 18.39
C LEU A 214 8.90 6.71 18.82
N LEU A 215 7.61 6.57 19.08
CA LEU A 215 6.78 7.68 19.56
C LEU A 215 7.21 8.12 20.97
N GLU A 216 7.59 7.17 21.83
CA GLU A 216 8.09 7.42 23.19
C GLU A 216 9.40 8.23 23.21
N ARG A 217 10.19 8.22 22.12
CA ARG A 217 11.37 9.10 21.98
C ARG A 217 11.02 10.60 22.00
N GLY A 218 9.77 10.95 21.68
CA GLY A 218 9.32 12.34 21.65
C GLY A 218 9.98 13.19 20.58
N LEU A 219 10.56 12.60 19.53
CA LEU A 219 11.30 13.28 18.48
C LEU A 219 10.50 13.32 17.17
N PRO A 220 10.48 14.47 16.46
CA PRO A 220 9.84 14.55 15.16
C PRO A 220 10.58 13.72 14.12
N PHE A 221 9.83 12.97 13.29
CA PHE A 221 10.38 12.12 12.24
C PHE A 221 9.54 12.15 10.97
N ALA A 222 10.12 11.64 9.88
CA ALA A 222 9.39 11.32 8.66
C ALA A 222 9.43 9.82 8.39
N LEU A 223 8.31 9.31 7.86
CA LEU A 223 8.18 7.93 7.40
C LEU A 223 8.31 7.91 5.87
N ILE A 224 9.23 7.09 5.33
CA ILE A 224 9.33 6.77 3.90
C ILE A 224 9.12 5.27 3.75
N ALA A 225 7.93 4.85 3.29
CA ALA A 225 7.53 3.45 3.30
C ALA A 225 6.51 3.11 2.20
N LYS A 226 6.18 1.83 2.07
CA LYS A 226 5.10 1.38 1.16
C LYS A 226 3.76 2.05 1.52
N PRO A 227 2.86 2.25 0.53
CA PRO A 227 1.53 2.82 0.80
C PRO A 227 0.77 2.12 1.95
N CYS A 228 0.87 0.80 2.02
CA CYS A 228 0.22 0.02 3.07
C CYS A 228 0.83 0.24 4.46
N ASP A 229 2.14 0.48 4.58
CA ASP A 229 2.78 0.84 5.85
C ASP A 229 2.34 2.27 6.28
N VAL A 230 2.27 3.20 5.33
CA VAL A 230 1.73 4.55 5.57
C VAL A 230 0.28 4.46 6.03
N ALA A 231 -0.56 3.68 5.34
CA ALA A 231 -1.96 3.48 5.73
C ALA A 231 -2.09 2.88 7.15
N ALA A 232 -1.21 1.94 7.54
CA ALA A 232 -1.18 1.38 8.88
C ALA A 232 -0.92 2.47 9.95
N VAL A 233 0.08 3.32 9.72
CA VAL A 233 0.42 4.41 10.66
C VAL A 233 -0.66 5.50 10.68
N ARG A 234 -1.28 5.81 9.54
CA ARG A 234 -2.43 6.72 9.47
C ARG A 234 -3.66 6.18 10.21
N ASN A 235 -3.91 4.85 10.12
CA ASN A 235 -4.95 4.22 10.92
C ASN A 235 -4.62 4.33 12.43
N LEU A 236 -3.36 4.16 12.83
CA LEU A 236 -2.94 4.33 14.22
C LEU A 236 -3.14 5.79 14.70
N ALA A 237 -2.86 6.78 13.87
CA ALA A 237 -3.07 8.20 14.18
C ALA A 237 -4.52 8.53 14.58
N ARG A 238 -5.50 7.76 14.12
CA ARG A 238 -6.92 7.92 14.49
C ARG A 238 -7.22 7.55 15.94
N VAL A 239 -6.39 6.73 16.55
CA VAL A 239 -6.58 6.21 17.91
C VAL A 239 -5.42 6.56 18.85
N ASP A 240 -4.37 7.18 18.32
CA ASP A 240 -3.20 7.62 19.07
C ASP A 240 -2.67 8.94 18.51
N SER A 241 -2.95 10.03 19.20
CA SER A 241 -2.57 11.39 18.80
C SER A 241 -1.06 11.64 18.79
N GLN A 242 -0.25 10.79 19.44
CA GLN A 242 1.20 10.90 19.41
C GLN A 242 1.76 10.69 17.99
N VAL A 243 1.06 9.92 17.15
CA VAL A 243 1.46 9.72 15.76
C VAL A 243 1.51 11.06 15.02
N ASP A 244 0.42 11.83 15.03
CA ASP A 244 0.37 13.14 14.33
C ASP A 244 1.29 14.17 14.99
N ARG A 245 1.56 14.02 16.29
CA ARG A 245 2.49 14.89 17.01
C ARG A 245 3.93 14.70 16.54
N TYR A 246 4.37 13.47 16.30
CA TYR A 246 5.78 13.15 16.02
C TYR A 246 6.05 12.76 14.58
N MET A 247 5.16 12.05 13.88
CA MET A 247 5.29 11.81 12.45
C MET A 247 4.91 13.06 11.65
N ARG A 248 5.91 13.85 11.33
CA ARG A 248 5.73 15.13 10.63
C ARG A 248 5.38 14.96 9.15
N TYR A 249 5.93 13.94 8.51
CA TYR A 249 5.72 13.64 7.09
C TYR A 249 5.61 12.15 6.84
N ALA A 250 4.72 11.77 5.94
CA ALA A 250 4.59 10.43 5.41
C ALA A 250 4.76 10.47 3.89
N LEU A 251 5.88 9.94 3.41
CA LEU A 251 6.23 9.88 2.00
C LEU A 251 6.16 8.44 1.52
N THR A 252 5.74 8.24 0.28
CA THR A 252 5.59 6.90 -0.29
C THR A 252 5.95 6.87 -1.77
N PHE A 253 5.88 5.70 -2.35
CA PHE A 253 6.02 5.47 -3.79
C PHE A 253 4.81 4.71 -4.32
N VAL A 254 4.57 4.80 -5.63
CA VAL A 254 3.56 3.98 -6.30
C VAL A 254 4.09 2.54 -6.38
N CYS A 255 3.35 1.61 -5.76
CA CYS A 255 3.84 0.29 -5.40
C CYS A 255 3.36 -0.80 -6.38
N GLY A 256 4.27 -1.48 -7.05
CA GLY A 256 3.98 -2.66 -7.89
C GLY A 256 3.45 -3.86 -7.10
N GLY A 257 3.94 -4.03 -5.87
CA GLY A 257 3.64 -5.14 -4.97
C GLY A 257 4.88 -5.51 -4.15
N ALA A 258 4.68 -6.24 -3.06
CA ALA A 258 5.76 -6.85 -2.29
C ALA A 258 5.85 -8.34 -2.64
N SER A 259 7.03 -8.81 -3.00
CA SER A 259 7.30 -10.24 -3.22
C SER A 259 7.72 -10.92 -1.90
N ASP A 260 7.71 -12.25 -1.93
CA ASP A 260 8.49 -13.06 -0.98
C ASP A 260 9.93 -13.26 -1.49
N LEU A 261 10.71 -14.14 -0.88
CA LEU A 261 12.10 -14.38 -1.28
C LEU A 261 12.26 -15.38 -2.42
N THR A 262 11.21 -16.09 -2.82
CA THR A 262 11.28 -17.21 -3.76
C THR A 262 12.04 -16.88 -5.05
N LYS A 263 11.71 -15.74 -5.69
CA LYS A 263 12.38 -15.31 -6.94
C LYS A 263 13.82 -14.90 -6.69
N SER A 264 14.10 -14.15 -5.63
CA SER A 264 15.46 -13.71 -5.31
C SER A 264 16.36 -14.91 -5.02
N GLU A 265 15.87 -15.90 -4.29
CA GLU A 265 16.57 -17.15 -4.03
C GLU A 265 16.75 -17.98 -5.31
N GLN A 266 15.77 -17.95 -6.23
CA GLN A 266 15.92 -18.62 -7.53
C GLN A 266 17.08 -18.00 -8.32
N VAL A 267 17.17 -16.67 -8.39
CA VAL A 267 18.28 -15.97 -9.04
C VAL A 267 19.63 -16.36 -8.44
N VAL A 268 19.71 -16.44 -7.11
CA VAL A 268 20.94 -16.88 -6.43
C VAL A 268 21.32 -18.31 -6.81
N ARG A 269 20.35 -19.24 -6.84
CA ARG A 269 20.57 -20.64 -7.28
C ARG A 269 21.00 -20.73 -8.74
N ASP A 270 20.38 -19.95 -9.63
CA ASP A 270 20.70 -19.94 -11.08
C ASP A 270 22.14 -19.49 -11.32
N LEU A 271 22.66 -18.60 -10.47
CA LEU A 271 24.07 -18.19 -10.46
C LEU A 271 24.98 -19.20 -9.74
N ARG A 272 24.44 -20.33 -9.26
CA ARG A 272 25.16 -21.37 -8.48
C ARG A 272 25.78 -20.83 -7.20
N LEU A 273 25.07 -19.89 -6.55
CA LEU A 273 25.44 -19.31 -5.25
C LEU A 273 24.51 -19.82 -4.14
N ALA A 274 24.99 -19.73 -2.90
CA ALA A 274 24.18 -19.91 -1.70
C ALA A 274 23.88 -18.55 -1.06
N PRO A 275 22.74 -18.38 -0.36
CA PRO A 275 22.38 -17.12 0.27
C PRO A 275 23.41 -16.54 1.25
N ASP A 276 24.13 -17.40 1.98
CA ASP A 276 25.16 -17.04 2.95
C ASP A 276 26.49 -16.55 2.30
N GLN A 277 26.64 -16.75 1.00
CA GLN A 277 27.77 -16.21 0.23
C GLN A 277 27.56 -14.76 -0.19
N LEU A 278 26.34 -14.19 -0.02
CA LEU A 278 26.03 -12.84 -0.48
C LEU A 278 26.51 -11.79 0.51
N ALA A 279 27.27 -10.80 0.00
CA ALA A 279 27.57 -9.54 0.68
C ALA A 279 26.62 -8.42 0.26
N LEU A 280 26.11 -8.47 -0.99
CA LEU A 280 25.14 -7.50 -1.53
C LEU A 280 24.07 -8.20 -2.38
N PHE A 281 22.83 -7.72 -2.27
CA PHE A 281 21.76 -7.96 -3.23
C PHE A 281 21.00 -6.65 -3.46
N ARG A 282 21.33 -5.95 -4.55
CA ARG A 282 20.67 -4.72 -4.96
C ARG A 282 19.70 -5.02 -6.09
N TYR A 283 18.41 -4.82 -5.86
CA TYR A 283 17.37 -5.10 -6.86
C TYR A 283 17.37 -4.13 -8.03
N ARG A 284 17.56 -2.83 -7.77
CA ARG A 284 17.59 -1.73 -8.72
C ARG A 284 18.38 -0.56 -8.14
N GLY A 285 18.73 0.39 -8.99
CA GLY A 285 19.49 1.58 -8.65
C GLY A 285 20.89 1.55 -9.26
N ASN A 286 21.61 2.65 -9.16
CA ASN A 286 22.81 2.95 -9.93
C ASN A 286 22.51 2.97 -11.44
N GLY A 287 21.53 3.81 -11.81
CA GLY A 287 20.93 3.93 -13.12
C GLY A 287 19.41 3.79 -13.06
N CYS A 288 18.71 4.09 -14.14
CA CYS A 288 17.26 3.94 -14.27
C CYS A 288 16.91 3.12 -15.52
N PRO A 289 16.35 1.93 -15.34
CA PRO A 289 15.94 1.24 -14.11
C PRO A 289 17.10 0.75 -13.24
N GLY A 290 18.32 0.70 -13.73
CA GLY A 290 19.51 0.17 -13.10
C GLY A 290 19.53 -1.35 -12.99
N PRO A 291 20.72 -1.97 -13.05
CA PRO A 291 20.85 -3.42 -12.98
C PRO A 291 20.57 -3.97 -11.59
N THR A 292 20.10 -5.23 -11.56
CA THR A 292 20.20 -6.04 -10.34
C THR A 292 21.67 -6.45 -10.17
N ARG A 293 22.22 -6.17 -8.98
CA ARG A 293 23.63 -6.49 -8.68
C ARG A 293 23.73 -7.37 -7.45
N LEU A 294 24.51 -8.44 -7.57
CA LEU A 294 24.92 -9.31 -6.48
C LEU A 294 26.43 -9.21 -6.29
N GLU A 295 26.87 -9.19 -5.04
CA GLU A 295 28.27 -9.33 -4.68
C GLU A 295 28.39 -10.43 -3.63
N THR A 296 29.45 -11.22 -3.74
CA THR A 296 29.75 -12.29 -2.80
C THR A 296 30.81 -11.86 -1.79
N THR A 297 30.85 -12.55 -0.67
CA THR A 297 31.85 -12.31 0.40
C THR A 297 33.29 -12.55 -0.04
N ASP A 298 33.52 -13.35 -1.10
CA ASP A 298 34.81 -13.61 -1.73
C ASP A 298 35.13 -12.63 -2.88
N GLY A 299 34.31 -11.57 -3.09
CA GLY A 299 34.57 -10.45 -4.01
C GLY A 299 34.11 -10.66 -5.45
N ARG A 300 33.42 -11.77 -5.79
CA ARG A 300 32.80 -11.90 -7.11
C ARG A 300 31.59 -11.02 -7.22
N ALA A 301 31.33 -10.48 -8.42
CA ALA A 301 30.18 -9.62 -8.70
C ALA A 301 29.41 -10.13 -9.93
N TYR A 302 28.10 -9.98 -9.89
CA TYR A 302 27.17 -10.39 -10.94
C TYR A 302 26.19 -9.26 -11.19
N GLU A 303 25.86 -9.04 -12.45
CA GLU A 303 24.82 -8.09 -12.85
C GLU A 303 23.82 -8.77 -13.78
N LEU A 304 22.54 -8.49 -13.54
CA LEU A 304 21.45 -8.86 -14.43
C LEU A 304 20.79 -7.58 -14.93
N THR A 305 20.44 -7.54 -16.20
CA THR A 305 19.66 -6.42 -16.73
C THR A 305 18.29 -6.35 -16.07
N TYR A 306 17.62 -5.20 -16.20
CA TYR A 306 16.23 -5.11 -15.75
C TYR A 306 15.36 -6.17 -16.42
N GLN A 307 15.56 -6.40 -17.72
CA GLN A 307 14.82 -7.41 -18.48
C GLN A 307 15.01 -8.82 -17.88
N ASP A 308 16.25 -9.25 -17.61
CA ASP A 308 16.54 -10.58 -17.07
C ASP A 308 15.89 -10.80 -15.70
N MET A 309 15.85 -9.77 -14.87
CA MET A 309 15.28 -9.86 -13.51
C MET A 309 13.76 -9.83 -13.51
N TRP A 310 13.12 -9.01 -14.37
CA TRP A 310 11.70 -8.65 -14.23
C TRP A 310 10.79 -9.14 -15.36
N GLN A 311 11.34 -9.64 -16.51
CA GLN A 311 10.56 -10.02 -17.69
C GLN A 311 9.46 -11.06 -17.42
N ASP A 312 9.66 -11.96 -16.46
CA ASP A 312 8.69 -13.00 -16.11
C ASP A 312 8.02 -12.68 -14.77
N GLU A 313 7.05 -11.74 -14.80
CA GLU A 313 6.26 -11.37 -13.63
C GLU A 313 5.51 -12.57 -13.01
N ALA A 314 5.23 -13.63 -13.76
CA ALA A 314 4.52 -14.80 -13.27
C ALA A 314 5.35 -15.58 -12.25
N THR A 315 6.68 -15.50 -12.31
CA THR A 315 7.59 -16.14 -11.36
C THR A 315 7.71 -15.37 -10.04
N TRP A 316 7.28 -14.12 -10.01
CA TRP A 316 7.28 -13.32 -8.80
C TRP A 316 6.09 -13.67 -7.91
N GLN A 317 6.37 -14.27 -6.77
CA GLN A 317 5.34 -14.61 -5.79
C GLN A 317 4.93 -13.35 -5.01
N ILE A 318 4.09 -12.55 -5.65
CA ILE A 318 3.50 -11.36 -5.03
C ILE A 318 2.54 -11.79 -3.91
N GLN A 319 2.69 -11.18 -2.74
CA GLN A 319 1.89 -11.50 -1.57
C GLN A 319 0.38 -11.40 -1.87
N PRO A 320 -0.47 -12.30 -1.33
CA PRO A 320 -1.91 -12.34 -1.62
C PRO A 320 -2.59 -10.98 -1.41
N ARG A 321 -2.24 -10.25 -0.33
CA ARG A 321 -2.77 -8.92 -0.04
C ARG A 321 -2.49 -7.90 -1.14
N CYS A 322 -1.36 -8.01 -1.84
CA CYS A 322 -1.01 -7.11 -2.94
C CYS A 322 -1.91 -7.32 -4.16
N LYS A 323 -2.44 -8.53 -4.38
CA LYS A 323 -3.37 -8.85 -5.48
C LYS A 323 -4.75 -8.18 -5.33
N ILE A 324 -5.08 -7.75 -4.11
CA ILE A 324 -6.32 -7.06 -3.75
C ILE A 324 -6.06 -5.67 -3.12
N CYS A 325 -4.89 -5.08 -3.36
CA CYS A 325 -4.50 -3.82 -2.77
C CYS A 325 -5.41 -2.67 -3.23
N PRO A 326 -6.15 -2.01 -2.32
CA PRO A 326 -7.05 -0.92 -2.69
C PRO A 326 -6.34 0.42 -2.83
N ASP A 327 -5.13 0.55 -2.29
CA ASP A 327 -4.29 1.74 -2.39
C ASP A 327 -2.82 1.36 -2.65
N ALA A 328 -2.47 1.17 -3.90
CA ALA A 328 -1.09 0.99 -4.33
C ALA A 328 -0.43 2.32 -4.76
N ILE A 329 -1.21 3.40 -4.80
CA ILE A 329 -0.81 4.72 -5.29
C ILE A 329 -0.56 5.73 -4.17
N GLY A 330 -0.74 5.31 -2.90
CA GLY A 330 -0.37 6.09 -1.73
C GLY A 330 -1.26 7.30 -1.46
N GLU A 331 -2.59 7.12 -1.49
CA GLU A 331 -3.52 8.24 -1.25
C GLU A 331 -3.45 8.81 0.17
N SER A 332 -3.02 8.02 1.14
CA SER A 332 -2.91 8.44 2.55
C SER A 332 -1.56 9.12 2.91
N ALA A 333 -0.63 9.22 1.95
CA ALA A 333 0.66 9.89 2.15
C ALA A 333 0.55 11.41 1.99
N ASP A 334 1.60 12.15 2.35
CA ASP A 334 1.73 13.58 2.05
C ASP A 334 2.26 13.81 0.62
N LEU A 335 3.10 12.87 0.13
CA LEU A 335 3.64 12.86 -1.21
C LEU A 335 3.90 11.41 -1.65
N ALA A 336 3.62 11.11 -2.92
CA ALA A 336 3.93 9.84 -3.55
C ALA A 336 4.79 10.05 -4.80
N ALA A 337 5.83 9.23 -4.97
CA ALA A 337 6.68 9.21 -6.17
C ALA A 337 6.36 7.98 -7.02
N LEU A 338 6.36 8.12 -8.35
CA LEU A 338 6.15 7.03 -9.31
C LEU A 338 7.25 7.01 -10.36
N ASP A 339 7.48 5.87 -10.96
CA ASP A 339 8.39 5.73 -12.10
C ASP A 339 7.73 6.35 -13.34
N VAL A 340 8.46 7.19 -14.08
CA VAL A 340 8.00 7.83 -15.31
C VAL A 340 8.37 6.93 -16.49
N TRP A 341 7.53 5.94 -16.74
CA TRP A 341 7.73 4.96 -17.81
C TRP A 341 6.50 4.92 -18.72
N PRO A 342 6.51 5.65 -19.84
CA PRO A 342 5.43 5.58 -20.82
C PRO A 342 5.17 4.12 -21.24
N GLY A 343 3.90 3.69 -21.15
CA GLY A 343 3.51 2.30 -21.39
C GLY A 343 3.67 1.36 -20.18
N GLY A 344 4.23 1.84 -19.06
CA GLY A 344 4.30 1.10 -17.77
C GLY A 344 5.55 0.26 -17.55
N GLY A 345 6.55 0.40 -18.39
CA GLY A 345 7.86 -0.24 -18.26
C GLY A 345 8.98 0.62 -18.85
N PRO A 346 10.25 0.37 -18.46
CA PRO A 346 11.37 1.11 -19.01
C PRO A 346 11.61 0.71 -20.47
N SER A 347 12.00 1.68 -21.30
CA SER A 347 12.40 1.45 -22.70
C SER A 347 13.91 1.23 -22.87
N GLY A 348 14.67 1.34 -21.80
CA GLY A 348 16.14 1.24 -21.72
C GLY A 348 16.63 1.92 -20.47
N GLU A 349 17.96 2.10 -20.36
CA GLU A 349 18.56 2.91 -19.30
C GLU A 349 18.44 4.41 -19.66
N ASP A 350 18.04 5.21 -18.67
CA ASP A 350 17.96 6.66 -18.79
C ASP A 350 18.47 7.36 -17.51
N GLU A 351 18.38 8.68 -17.46
CA GLU A 351 18.82 9.46 -16.31
C GLU A 351 17.94 9.32 -15.08
N GLY A 352 16.73 8.77 -15.24
CA GLY A 352 15.75 8.59 -14.18
C GLY A 352 14.94 9.85 -13.85
N PHE A 353 13.60 9.67 -13.87
CA PHE A 353 12.62 10.67 -13.47
C PHE A 353 11.57 10.05 -12.55
N ASN A 354 11.11 10.83 -11.59
CA ASN A 354 9.91 10.50 -10.81
C ASN A 354 8.75 11.39 -11.23
N GLY A 355 7.58 10.81 -11.42
CA GLY A 355 6.33 11.55 -11.27
C GLY A 355 6.11 11.81 -9.77
N ILE A 356 5.74 13.03 -9.42
CA ILE A 356 5.55 13.47 -8.04
C ILE A 356 4.07 13.80 -7.88
N ILE A 357 3.37 13.08 -7.00
CA ILE A 357 1.99 13.38 -6.63
C ILE A 357 2.00 13.97 -5.23
N VAL A 358 1.79 15.24 -5.12
CA VAL A 358 1.66 15.97 -3.85
C VAL A 358 0.22 15.82 -3.37
N ARG A 359 -0.01 15.22 -2.21
CA ARG A 359 -1.32 14.80 -1.73
C ARG A 359 -1.98 15.75 -0.75
N THR A 360 -1.19 16.43 0.08
CA THR A 360 -1.69 17.26 1.18
C THR A 360 -1.07 18.65 1.14
N ARG A 361 -1.69 19.60 1.86
CA ARG A 361 -1.11 20.95 2.05
C ARG A 361 0.30 20.90 2.64
N ARG A 362 0.53 20.01 3.63
CA ARG A 362 1.86 19.78 4.22
C ARG A 362 2.86 19.24 3.20
N GLY A 363 2.41 18.32 2.35
CA GLY A 363 3.21 17.83 1.22
C GLY A 363 3.55 18.92 0.22
N LEU A 364 2.61 19.86 -0.03
CA LEU A 364 2.83 20.99 -0.94
C LEU A 364 3.86 21.99 -0.38
N GLU A 365 3.83 22.25 0.91
CA GLU A 365 4.84 23.07 1.59
C GLU A 365 6.22 22.42 1.46
N LEU A 366 6.34 21.13 1.81
CA LEU A 366 7.57 20.37 1.67
C LEU A 366 8.12 20.40 0.23
N TYR A 367 7.23 20.16 -0.75
CA TYR A 367 7.58 20.17 -2.17
C TYR A 367 8.18 21.53 -2.59
N ARG A 368 7.49 22.64 -2.25
CA ARG A 368 7.92 23.98 -2.61
C ARG A 368 9.27 24.37 -1.99
N GLU A 369 9.46 24.00 -0.74
CA GLU A 369 10.69 24.31 -0.02
C GLU A 369 11.87 23.45 -0.50
N ALA A 370 11.66 22.16 -0.78
CA ALA A 370 12.66 21.28 -1.35
C ALA A 370 13.08 21.76 -2.77
N LEU A 371 12.13 22.26 -3.57
CA LEU A 371 12.39 22.88 -4.87
C LEU A 371 13.19 24.16 -4.72
N ALA A 372 12.78 25.07 -3.83
CA ALA A 372 13.47 26.33 -3.58
C ALA A 372 14.92 26.13 -3.07
N ALA A 373 15.16 25.05 -2.32
CA ALA A 373 16.49 24.66 -1.83
C ALA A 373 17.33 23.89 -2.87
N GLY A 374 16.79 23.59 -4.05
CA GLY A 374 17.46 22.78 -5.06
C GLY A 374 17.63 21.30 -4.67
N ALA A 375 16.93 20.83 -3.61
CA ALA A 375 16.98 19.42 -3.21
C ALA A 375 16.31 18.51 -4.24
N ILE A 376 15.29 19.01 -4.91
CA ILE A 376 14.66 18.41 -6.09
C ILE A 376 14.64 19.42 -7.24
N ILE A 377 14.69 18.92 -8.46
CA ILE A 377 14.53 19.68 -9.70
C ILE A 377 13.31 19.12 -10.42
N VAL A 378 12.54 19.98 -11.07
CA VAL A 378 11.33 19.57 -11.81
C VAL A 378 11.41 20.02 -13.26
N GLU A 379 10.79 19.24 -14.14
CA GLU A 379 10.59 19.56 -15.53
C GLU A 379 9.67 20.79 -15.67
N PRO A 380 9.94 21.70 -16.62
CA PRO A 380 9.19 22.93 -16.78
C PRO A 380 7.84 22.74 -17.49
N ARG A 381 7.27 21.53 -17.44
CA ARG A 381 5.98 21.21 -18.04
C ARG A 381 4.96 20.81 -17.00
N ASP A 382 3.74 21.28 -17.14
CA ASP A 382 2.61 20.81 -16.35
C ASP A 382 2.22 19.39 -16.79
N ILE A 383 1.89 18.56 -15.81
CA ILE A 383 1.31 17.24 -16.02
C ILE A 383 -0.03 17.10 -15.30
N GLY A 384 -0.83 16.16 -15.76
CA GLY A 384 -2.11 15.78 -15.19
C GLY A 384 -2.17 14.30 -14.82
N PHE A 385 -3.35 13.86 -14.44
CA PHE A 385 -3.60 12.44 -14.14
C PHE A 385 -3.50 11.53 -15.38
N ARG A 386 -3.70 12.10 -16.59
CA ARG A 386 -3.55 11.36 -17.85
C ARG A 386 -2.12 10.86 -18.05
N GLU A 387 -1.13 11.67 -17.73
CA GLU A 387 0.28 11.27 -17.75
C GLU A 387 0.55 10.18 -16.70
N CYS A 388 -0.07 10.27 -15.53
CA CYS A 388 0.02 9.20 -14.53
C CYS A 388 -0.58 7.87 -15.04
N ASP A 389 -1.71 7.92 -15.80
CA ASP A 389 -2.28 6.74 -16.47
C ASP A 389 -1.31 6.13 -17.48
N GLU A 390 -0.63 6.97 -18.25
CA GLU A 390 0.36 6.56 -19.24
C GLU A 390 1.60 5.92 -18.61
N PHE A 391 2.11 6.51 -17.53
CA PHE A 391 3.29 6.00 -16.82
C PHE A 391 3.01 4.71 -16.04
N GLN A 392 1.78 4.52 -15.54
CA GLN A 392 1.43 3.43 -14.63
C GLN A 392 0.10 2.73 -15.01
N PRO A 393 -0.08 2.27 -16.25
CA PRO A 393 -1.35 1.70 -16.72
C PRO A 393 -1.77 0.45 -15.94
N HIS A 394 -0.80 -0.29 -15.39
CA HIS A 394 -1.07 -1.44 -14.54
C HIS A 394 -1.71 -1.05 -13.19
N GLN A 395 -1.40 0.12 -12.62
CA GLN A 395 -2.05 0.61 -11.41
C GLN A 395 -3.50 1.01 -11.68
N VAL A 396 -3.76 1.62 -12.83
CA VAL A 396 -5.12 1.94 -13.29
C VAL A 396 -5.96 0.67 -13.37
N ARG A 397 -5.47 -0.35 -14.09
CA ARG A 397 -6.16 -1.65 -14.22
C ARG A 397 -6.40 -2.29 -12.85
N LYS A 398 -5.37 -2.29 -11.99
CA LYS A 398 -5.44 -2.84 -10.63
C LYS A 398 -6.52 -2.14 -9.79
N LYS A 399 -6.52 -0.81 -9.73
CA LYS A 399 -7.50 -0.03 -8.96
C LYS A 399 -8.92 -0.28 -9.42
N ARG A 400 -9.16 -0.32 -10.72
CA ARG A 400 -10.49 -0.62 -11.32
C ARG A 400 -10.99 -2.03 -10.98
N ALA A 401 -10.10 -3.01 -10.82
CA ALA A 401 -10.45 -4.41 -10.56
C ALA A 401 -10.75 -4.71 -9.09
N VAL A 402 -10.21 -3.93 -8.14
CA VAL A 402 -10.23 -4.27 -6.70
C VAL A 402 -11.64 -4.45 -6.15
N TRP A 403 -12.59 -3.56 -6.47
CA TRP A 403 -13.96 -3.68 -5.98
C TRP A 403 -14.59 -5.03 -6.33
N ALA A 404 -14.46 -5.45 -7.58
CA ALA A 404 -14.97 -6.72 -8.08
C ALA A 404 -14.25 -7.93 -7.43
N ARG A 405 -12.92 -7.83 -7.25
CA ARG A 405 -12.13 -8.87 -6.55
C ARG A 405 -12.59 -9.05 -5.11
N LEU A 406 -12.78 -7.96 -4.36
CA LEU A 406 -13.27 -8.01 -2.99
C LEU A 406 -14.70 -8.59 -2.93
N ALA A 407 -15.57 -8.26 -3.87
CA ALA A 407 -16.91 -8.87 -3.97
C ALA A 407 -16.83 -10.39 -4.22
N GLY A 408 -15.93 -10.83 -5.09
CA GLY A 408 -15.68 -12.26 -5.35
C GLY A 408 -15.19 -13.02 -4.12
N MET A 409 -14.27 -12.43 -3.34
CA MET A 409 -13.76 -13.01 -2.09
C MET A 409 -14.87 -13.11 -1.03
N ARG A 410 -15.66 -12.04 -0.82
CA ARG A 410 -16.82 -12.07 0.09
C ARG A 410 -17.79 -13.18 -0.29
N ALA A 411 -18.06 -13.36 -1.59
CA ALA A 411 -18.92 -14.42 -2.10
C ALA A 411 -18.35 -15.84 -1.93
N ALA A 412 -17.07 -15.97 -1.58
CA ALA A 412 -16.41 -17.21 -1.18
C ALA A 412 -16.35 -17.39 0.35
N GLY A 413 -16.83 -16.41 1.14
CA GLY A 413 -16.74 -16.43 2.60
C GLY A 413 -15.37 -15.99 3.15
N GLN A 414 -14.46 -15.49 2.31
CA GLN A 414 -13.14 -15.04 2.74
C GLN A 414 -13.22 -13.60 3.29
N PRO A 415 -12.51 -13.28 4.38
CA PRO A 415 -12.44 -11.92 4.90
C PRO A 415 -11.77 -10.97 3.89
N VAL A 416 -12.19 -9.71 3.90
CA VAL A 416 -11.66 -8.66 3.04
C VAL A 416 -11.52 -7.37 3.86
N PRO A 417 -10.59 -6.47 3.49
CA PRO A 417 -10.46 -5.19 4.17
C PRO A 417 -11.72 -4.32 4.00
N GLU A 418 -12.05 -3.58 5.05
CA GLU A 418 -12.91 -2.40 4.92
C GLU A 418 -12.14 -1.31 4.17
N THR A 419 -12.83 -0.62 3.28
CA THR A 419 -12.20 0.42 2.44
C THR A 419 -13.00 1.71 2.51
N HIS A 420 -12.32 2.83 2.81
CA HIS A 420 -12.91 4.15 2.97
C HIS A 420 -12.20 5.18 2.09
N ASN A 421 -12.93 6.11 1.51
CA ASN A 421 -12.43 7.24 0.71
C ASN A 421 -11.53 6.84 -0.49
N LEU A 422 -11.68 5.63 -1.03
CA LEU A 422 -10.86 5.09 -2.12
C LEU A 422 -11.60 4.97 -3.46
N ARG A 423 -12.87 5.37 -3.52
CA ARG A 423 -13.69 5.43 -4.75
C ARG A 423 -13.74 4.12 -5.55
N LEU A 424 -13.53 2.96 -4.87
CA LEU A 424 -13.39 1.67 -5.57
C LEU A 424 -14.59 1.28 -6.41
N ALA A 425 -15.81 1.62 -5.96
CA ALA A 425 -17.03 1.38 -6.74
C ALA A 425 -17.10 2.25 -8.00
N GLU A 426 -16.62 3.50 -7.90
CA GLU A 426 -16.53 4.42 -9.03
C GLU A 426 -15.47 3.95 -10.03
N CYS A 427 -14.30 3.55 -9.54
CA CYS A 427 -13.26 2.93 -10.36
C CYS A 427 -13.80 1.69 -11.13
N ALA A 428 -14.58 0.83 -10.47
CA ALA A 428 -15.15 -0.35 -11.08
C ALA A 428 -16.19 -0.01 -12.19
N ARG A 429 -16.90 1.12 -12.09
CA ARG A 429 -17.80 1.60 -13.14
C ARG A 429 -17.09 2.00 -14.43
N MET A 430 -15.79 2.26 -14.38
CA MET A 430 -14.97 2.52 -15.58
C MET A 430 -14.65 1.24 -16.36
N ASN A 431 -14.90 0.07 -15.81
CA ASN A 431 -14.81 -1.22 -16.48
C ASN A 431 -16.18 -1.62 -17.07
N THR A 432 -16.19 -2.48 -18.07
CA THR A 432 -17.40 -3.14 -18.54
C THR A 432 -17.92 -4.12 -17.48
N LEU A 433 -19.21 -4.46 -17.53
CA LEU A 433 -19.81 -5.48 -16.67
C LEU A 433 -19.09 -6.84 -16.84
N LYS A 434 -18.68 -7.17 -18.07
CA LYS A 434 -17.96 -8.42 -18.39
C LYS A 434 -16.61 -8.49 -17.66
N GLU A 435 -15.85 -7.41 -17.67
CA GLU A 435 -14.56 -7.33 -16.96
C GLU A 435 -14.76 -7.46 -15.45
N ASN A 436 -15.70 -6.73 -14.86
CA ASN A 436 -15.97 -6.83 -13.41
C ASN A 436 -16.44 -8.23 -13.01
N LEU A 437 -17.28 -8.88 -13.82
CA LEU A 437 -17.70 -10.26 -13.58
C LEU A 437 -16.52 -11.24 -13.69
N ALA A 438 -15.61 -11.05 -14.65
CA ALA A 438 -14.41 -11.87 -14.79
C ALA A 438 -13.49 -11.75 -13.57
N GLU A 439 -13.25 -10.52 -13.10
CA GLU A 439 -12.45 -10.26 -11.89
C GLU A 439 -13.08 -10.86 -10.62
N ALA A 440 -14.40 -10.71 -10.44
CA ALA A 440 -15.12 -11.29 -9.31
C ALA A 440 -15.10 -12.82 -9.32
N ARG A 441 -15.36 -13.44 -10.49
CA ARG A 441 -15.31 -14.90 -10.64
C ARG A 441 -13.88 -15.44 -10.42
N GLY A 442 -12.87 -14.77 -10.97
CA GLY A 442 -11.48 -15.13 -10.79
C GLY A 442 -11.05 -15.05 -9.33
N ALA A 443 -11.40 -13.99 -8.62
CA ALA A 443 -11.11 -13.84 -7.19
C ALA A 443 -11.87 -14.88 -6.35
N ARG A 444 -13.16 -15.14 -6.64
CA ARG A 444 -13.95 -16.17 -5.95
C ARG A 444 -13.35 -17.56 -6.14
N ARG A 445 -12.90 -17.89 -7.36
CA ARG A 445 -12.23 -19.16 -7.64
C ARG A 445 -10.94 -19.29 -6.84
N ARG A 446 -10.02 -18.33 -6.93
CA ARG A 446 -8.76 -18.31 -6.19
C ARG A 446 -8.96 -18.38 -4.67
N ALA A 447 -9.99 -17.71 -4.15
CA ALA A 447 -10.36 -17.80 -2.74
C ALA A 447 -10.74 -19.21 -2.32
N ARG A 448 -11.54 -19.91 -3.15
CA ARG A 448 -11.95 -21.31 -2.90
C ARG A 448 -10.80 -22.31 -3.04
N GLU A 449 -9.87 -22.05 -3.94
CA GLU A 449 -8.63 -22.84 -4.17
C GLU A 449 -7.56 -22.53 -3.11
N GLY A 450 -7.78 -21.60 -2.18
CA GLY A 450 -6.82 -21.19 -1.14
C GLY A 450 -5.66 -20.33 -1.63
N THR A 451 -5.58 -20.01 -2.94
CA THR A 451 -4.44 -19.24 -3.52
C THR A 451 -4.45 -17.75 -3.18
N LEU A 452 -5.50 -17.24 -2.52
CA LEU A 452 -5.56 -15.91 -1.89
C LEU A 452 -5.39 -15.98 -0.38
N GLY A 453 -5.15 -17.15 0.20
CA GLY A 453 -4.79 -17.36 1.59
C GLY A 453 -3.30 -17.59 1.78
N GLU A 454 -2.90 -17.80 3.01
CA GLU A 454 -1.54 -18.17 3.39
C GLU A 454 -1.57 -19.34 4.37
N PRO A 455 -0.55 -20.23 4.39
CA PRO A 455 -0.42 -21.23 5.42
C PRO A 455 -0.22 -20.56 6.79
N PRO A 456 -0.39 -21.31 7.90
CA PRO A 456 -0.03 -20.81 9.22
C PRO A 456 1.41 -20.29 9.25
N ALA A 457 1.62 -19.14 9.91
CA ALA A 457 2.94 -18.56 10.02
C ALA A 457 3.82 -19.42 10.95
N ILE A 458 4.78 -20.11 10.37
CA ILE A 458 5.82 -20.85 11.09
C ILE A 458 7.17 -20.25 10.76
N LYS A 459 8.11 -20.32 11.71
CA LYS A 459 9.46 -19.82 11.51
C LYS A 459 10.18 -20.70 10.49
N ARG A 460 10.86 -20.07 9.54
CA ARG A 460 11.80 -20.73 8.62
C ARG A 460 12.93 -21.37 9.42
N SER A 461 13.21 -22.63 9.16
CA SER A 461 14.34 -23.39 9.72
C SER A 461 15.67 -22.89 9.18
#